data_3902f2369d5181bc22c816aff3cc4f49
#
_entry.id   3902f2369d5181bc22c816aff3cc4f49
#
_cell.length_a   1.000
_cell.length_b   1.000
_cell.length_c   1.000
_cell.angle_alpha   90.00
_cell.angle_beta   90.00
_cell.angle_gamma   90.00
#
_symmetry.space_group_name_H-M   'P 1'
#
loop_
_entity.id
_entity.type
_entity.pdbx_description
1 polymer ?
#
loop_
_entity_poly.entity_id
_entity_poly.type
_entity_poly.pdbx_seq_one_letter_code
_entity_poly.pdbx_strand_id
1 'polypeptide(L)'
;MAMNDKKQQGDQRSEGDLQEKLVQVNRVAKTVKGGRIMSFTALTVVGDGKGRVGYGRGKAREVPVAIQKAMESARRNMVQVQLVNGTLQYPIKAVHGASKVYMQPASEGTGVIAGGAMRSVLELAGVHNVLAKCYGSTNPVNVVQATFKGLRDMSSPEDVAARRGLSVEEILS
;
A
#
# COMPACT_ATOMS: atom_id res chain seq x y z
N MET A 1 -24.09 21.56 32.76
CA MET A 1 -23.03 20.56 32.53
C MET A 1 -23.46 19.70 31.36
N ALA A 2 -22.99 20.08 30.17
CA ALA A 2 -23.21 19.33 28.93
C ALA A 2 -21.94 19.48 28.10
N MET A 3 -21.03 18.55 28.22
CA MET A 3 -19.81 18.48 27.40
C MET A 3 -19.49 17.02 27.11
N ASN A 4 -19.15 16.77 25.82
CA ASN A 4 -18.48 15.58 25.29
C ASN A 4 -19.33 14.36 24.91
N ASP A 5 -20.17 14.53 23.89
CA ASP A 5 -20.57 13.40 23.03
C ASP A 5 -20.41 13.74 21.54
N LYS A 6 -19.19 14.07 21.12
CA LYS A 6 -18.84 14.23 19.71
C LYS A 6 -17.47 13.61 19.44
N LYS A 7 -17.36 12.28 19.51
CA LYS A 7 -16.19 11.57 18.95
C LYS A 7 -16.39 10.06 18.87
N GLN A 8 -17.42 9.60 18.19
CA GLN A 8 -17.52 8.20 17.73
C GLN A 8 -18.52 8.09 16.56
N GLN A 9 -18.32 8.88 15.51
CA GLN A 9 -18.85 8.59 14.18
C GLN A 9 -17.65 8.32 13.28
N GLY A 10 -16.87 7.29 13.61
CA GLY A 10 -15.79 6.74 12.81
C GLY A 10 -16.33 5.56 12.00
N ASP A 11 -16.63 5.81 10.77
CA ASP A 11 -16.43 4.98 9.58
C ASP A 11 -16.93 3.51 9.65
N GLN A 12 -18.24 3.32 9.76
CA GLN A 12 -18.92 2.09 9.34
C GLN A 12 -19.12 2.11 7.81
N ARG A 13 -18.04 2.19 7.03
CA ARG A 13 -18.09 1.96 5.59
C ARG A 13 -17.81 0.48 5.33
N SER A 14 -18.86 -0.20 4.88
CA SER A 14 -18.95 -1.54 4.29
C SER A 14 -17.63 -2.35 4.21
N GLU A 15 -17.45 -3.30 5.11
CA GLU A 15 -16.41 -4.35 5.03
C GLU A 15 -16.57 -5.26 3.79
N GLY A 16 -17.63 -5.08 3.00
CA GLY A 16 -18.00 -5.94 1.88
C GLY A 16 -17.21 -5.76 0.57
N ASP A 17 -16.42 -4.68 0.43
CA ASP A 17 -15.79 -4.32 -0.86
C ASP A 17 -14.24 -4.39 -0.82
N LEU A 18 -13.65 -4.89 0.26
CA LEU A 18 -12.19 -4.96 0.39
C LEU A 18 -11.65 -6.21 -0.31
N GLN A 19 -10.79 -5.97 -1.28
CA GLN A 19 -10.01 -7.02 -1.95
C GLN A 19 -8.70 -7.27 -1.19
N GLU A 20 -8.31 -8.54 -1.09
CA GLU A 20 -7.14 -8.97 -0.37
C GLU A 20 -6.21 -9.76 -1.28
N LYS A 21 -4.91 -9.51 -1.20
CA LYS A 21 -3.90 -10.24 -1.97
C LYS A 21 -2.73 -10.66 -1.11
N LEU A 22 -2.46 -11.96 -1.09
CA LEU A 22 -1.28 -12.52 -0.46
C LEU A 22 -0.07 -12.29 -1.37
N VAL A 23 0.92 -11.56 -0.88
CA VAL A 23 2.16 -11.28 -1.63
C VAL A 23 3.18 -12.39 -1.42
N GLN A 24 3.39 -12.81 -0.17
CA GLN A 24 4.39 -13.82 0.16
C GLN A 24 4.12 -14.50 1.49
N VAL A 25 4.44 -15.80 1.58
CA VAL A 25 4.55 -16.56 2.82
C VAL A 25 5.96 -17.13 2.92
N ASN A 26 6.61 -16.93 4.06
CA ASN A 26 7.94 -17.48 4.35
C ASN A 26 7.89 -18.37 5.60
N ARG A 27 8.55 -19.51 5.53
CA ARG A 27 8.83 -20.36 6.70
C ARG A 27 10.07 -19.81 7.39
N VAL A 28 9.97 -19.50 8.67
CA VAL A 28 11.06 -18.97 9.49
C VAL A 28 11.29 -19.83 10.71
N ALA A 29 12.52 -19.85 11.22
CA ALA A 29 12.88 -20.62 12.39
C ALA A 29 13.58 -19.76 13.44
N LYS A 30 13.28 -20.01 14.72
CA LYS A 30 14.04 -19.51 15.87
C LYS A 30 14.82 -20.67 16.47
N THR A 31 16.15 -20.55 16.52
CA THR A 31 17.00 -21.53 17.17
C THR A 31 16.94 -21.33 18.68
N VAL A 32 16.68 -22.40 19.40
CA VAL A 32 16.59 -22.46 20.87
C VAL A 32 17.46 -23.60 21.41
N LYS A 33 17.70 -23.64 22.71
CA LYS A 33 18.34 -24.82 23.37
C LYS A 33 17.44 -26.04 23.10
N GLY A 34 18.00 -27.07 22.45
CA GLY A 34 17.28 -28.28 22.07
C GLY A 34 16.66 -28.34 20.70
N GLY A 35 16.80 -27.28 19.83
CA GLY A 35 16.33 -27.37 18.45
C GLY A 35 15.90 -26.05 17.82
N ARG A 36 14.92 -26.15 16.90
CA ARG A 36 14.40 -25.01 16.15
C ARG A 36 12.87 -24.94 16.29
N ILE A 37 12.36 -23.78 16.65
CA ILE A 37 10.92 -23.49 16.64
C ILE A 37 10.57 -22.90 15.29
N MET A 38 9.74 -23.61 14.50
CA MET A 38 9.29 -23.17 13.18
C MET A 38 8.07 -22.27 13.31
N SER A 39 7.99 -21.27 12.43
CA SER A 39 6.85 -20.36 12.29
C SER A 39 6.72 -19.93 10.84
N PHE A 40 5.58 -19.31 10.49
CA PHE A 40 5.33 -18.75 9.18
C PHE A 40 5.13 -17.25 9.29
N THR A 41 5.63 -16.51 8.31
CA THR A 41 5.40 -15.07 8.18
C THR A 41 4.65 -14.83 6.88
N ALA A 42 3.52 -14.14 6.94
CA ALA A 42 2.75 -13.72 5.76
C ALA A 42 2.88 -12.21 5.55
N LEU A 43 2.93 -11.79 4.29
CA LEU A 43 2.82 -10.41 3.84
C LEU A 43 1.57 -10.30 2.97
N THR A 44 0.62 -9.46 3.34
CA THR A 44 -0.63 -9.23 2.62
C THR A 44 -0.83 -7.76 2.33
N VAL A 45 -1.55 -7.49 1.26
CA VAL A 45 -2.04 -6.18 0.88
C VAL A 45 -3.55 -6.23 0.81
N VAL A 46 -4.22 -5.19 1.27
CA VAL A 46 -5.68 -5.03 1.25
C VAL A 46 -6.01 -3.68 0.64
N GLY A 47 -7.02 -3.61 -0.20
CA GLY A 47 -7.46 -2.36 -0.81
C GLY A 47 -8.91 -2.43 -1.29
N ASP A 48 -9.50 -1.28 -1.55
CA ASP A 48 -10.87 -1.13 -2.03
C ASP A 48 -10.98 -0.89 -3.55
N GLY A 49 -9.83 -0.82 -4.24
CA GLY A 49 -9.78 -0.47 -5.67
C GLY A 49 -10.19 0.98 -5.98
N LYS A 50 -10.38 1.83 -4.96
CA LYS A 50 -10.87 3.22 -5.09
C LYS A 50 -9.93 4.23 -4.42
N GLY A 51 -8.64 3.89 -4.35
CA GLY A 51 -7.61 4.74 -3.78
C GLY A 51 -7.25 4.42 -2.32
N ARG A 52 -7.90 3.46 -1.66
CA ARG A 52 -7.49 3.05 -0.30
C ARG A 52 -6.74 1.73 -0.37
N VAL A 53 -5.55 1.71 0.17
CA VAL A 53 -4.70 0.51 0.21
C VAL A 53 -3.93 0.45 1.52
N GLY A 54 -3.73 -0.76 2.02
CA GLY A 54 -2.94 -1.03 3.22
C GLY A 54 -2.11 -2.29 3.05
N TYR A 55 -1.04 -2.41 3.80
CA TYR A 55 -0.28 -3.65 3.87
C TYR A 55 -0.06 -4.07 5.32
N GLY A 56 0.09 -5.37 5.52
CA GLY A 56 0.31 -5.92 6.85
C GLY A 56 1.21 -7.14 6.84
N ARG A 57 1.84 -7.39 7.98
CA ARG A 57 2.62 -8.61 8.24
C ARG A 57 2.05 -9.36 9.43
N GLY A 58 1.93 -10.67 9.27
CA GLY A 58 1.53 -11.57 10.34
C GLY A 58 2.57 -12.67 10.55
N LYS A 59 2.68 -13.14 11.79
CA LYS A 59 3.52 -14.29 12.14
C LYS A 59 2.74 -15.23 13.05
N ALA A 60 2.75 -16.53 12.71
CA ALA A 60 2.12 -17.57 13.51
C ALA A 60 2.80 -18.92 13.29
N ARG A 61 2.41 -19.93 14.08
CA ARG A 61 2.89 -21.32 13.88
C ARG A 61 2.24 -21.99 12.67
N GLU A 62 1.05 -21.52 12.28
CA GLU A 62 0.25 -22.02 11.16
C GLU A 62 0.10 -20.95 10.08
N VAL A 63 0.06 -21.35 8.81
CA VAL A 63 -0.07 -20.44 7.66
C VAL A 63 -1.38 -19.67 7.67
N PRO A 64 -2.58 -20.30 7.85
CA PRO A 64 -3.84 -19.56 7.85
C PRO A 64 -3.89 -18.45 8.91
N VAL A 65 -3.42 -18.77 10.13
CA VAL A 65 -3.38 -17.80 11.24
C VAL A 65 -2.40 -16.66 10.97
N ALA A 66 -1.27 -16.93 10.31
CA ALA A 66 -0.32 -15.89 9.91
C ALA A 66 -0.93 -14.94 8.86
N ILE A 67 -1.68 -15.49 7.89
CA ILE A 67 -2.37 -14.73 6.86
C ILE A 67 -3.46 -13.85 7.48
N GLN A 68 -4.31 -14.41 8.33
CA GLN A 68 -5.37 -13.66 9.02
C GLN A 68 -4.81 -12.47 9.81
N LYS A 69 -3.75 -12.69 10.61
CA LYS A 69 -3.08 -11.60 11.34
C LYS A 69 -2.49 -10.53 10.42
N ALA A 70 -1.96 -10.94 9.26
CA ALA A 70 -1.44 -10.01 8.27
C ALA A 70 -2.57 -9.15 7.66
N MET A 71 -3.72 -9.76 7.33
CA MET A 71 -4.90 -9.06 6.81
C MET A 71 -5.45 -8.06 7.82
N GLU A 72 -5.63 -8.44 9.07
CA GLU A 72 -6.08 -7.54 10.14
C GLU A 72 -5.12 -6.35 10.32
N SER A 73 -3.80 -6.61 10.26
CA SER A 73 -2.80 -5.55 10.30
C SER A 73 -2.88 -4.62 9.08
N ALA A 74 -3.12 -5.17 7.88
CA ALA A 74 -3.27 -4.40 6.65
C ALA A 74 -4.51 -3.50 6.69
N ARG A 75 -5.65 -4.02 7.14
CA ARG A 75 -6.91 -3.26 7.30
C ARG A 75 -6.76 -2.07 8.25
N ARG A 76 -6.03 -2.23 9.35
CA ARG A 76 -5.75 -1.13 10.30
C ARG A 76 -4.84 -0.04 9.75
N ASN A 77 -3.98 -0.39 8.79
CA ASN A 77 -2.96 0.49 8.22
C ASN A 77 -3.32 0.98 6.81
N MET A 78 -4.60 1.06 6.48
CA MET A 78 -5.03 1.59 5.18
C MET A 78 -4.81 3.09 5.09
N VAL A 79 -4.32 3.54 3.93
CA VAL A 79 -4.05 4.94 3.61
C VAL A 79 -4.79 5.30 2.32
N GLN A 80 -5.28 6.53 2.25
CA GLN A 80 -5.85 7.09 1.03
C GLN A 80 -4.73 7.54 0.09
N VAL A 81 -4.81 7.14 -1.17
CA VAL A 81 -3.91 7.52 -2.26
C VAL A 81 -4.65 8.41 -3.24
N GLN A 82 -4.01 9.47 -3.68
CA GLN A 82 -4.56 10.41 -4.66
C GLN A 82 -4.31 9.91 -6.09
N LEU A 83 -5.34 9.41 -6.75
CA LEU A 83 -5.30 8.90 -8.13
C LEU A 83 -6.02 9.86 -9.08
N VAL A 84 -5.58 9.92 -10.33
CA VAL A 84 -6.22 10.68 -11.41
C VAL A 84 -6.55 9.72 -12.55
N ASN A 85 -7.82 9.58 -12.90
CA ASN A 85 -8.30 8.74 -14.02
C ASN A 85 -7.71 7.31 -14.01
N GLY A 86 -7.56 6.69 -12.82
CA GLY A 86 -7.01 5.34 -12.69
C GLY A 86 -5.50 5.24 -12.93
N THR A 87 -4.77 6.36 -12.88
CA THR A 87 -3.31 6.41 -12.97
C THR A 87 -2.72 7.31 -11.88
N LEU A 88 -1.39 7.41 -11.85
CA LEU A 88 -0.65 8.28 -10.93
C LEU A 88 -0.69 9.74 -11.41
N GLN A 89 -0.54 10.69 -10.51
CA GLN A 89 -0.51 12.11 -10.84
C GLN A 89 0.77 12.54 -11.55
N TYR A 90 1.92 12.01 -11.10
CA TYR A 90 3.24 12.31 -11.64
C TYR A 90 4.21 11.15 -11.40
N PRO A 91 5.35 11.12 -12.13
CA PRO A 91 6.38 10.12 -11.89
C PRO A 91 7.00 10.28 -10.50
N ILE A 92 7.13 9.18 -9.76
CA ILE A 92 7.70 9.20 -8.41
C ILE A 92 8.77 8.14 -8.22
N LYS A 93 9.81 8.49 -7.45
CA LYS A 93 10.83 7.59 -6.96
C LYS A 93 10.71 7.48 -5.44
N ALA A 94 10.67 6.26 -4.92
CA ALA A 94 10.65 6.02 -3.49
C ALA A 94 11.67 4.95 -3.11
N VAL A 95 12.16 5.04 -1.88
CA VAL A 95 13.21 4.16 -1.36
C VAL A 95 12.79 3.64 0.01
N HIS A 96 12.95 2.33 0.21
CA HIS A 96 12.86 1.70 1.53
C HIS A 96 13.93 0.62 1.67
N GLY A 97 14.84 0.79 2.64
CA GLY A 97 16.02 -0.06 2.76
C GLY A 97 16.84 -0.04 1.47
N ALA A 98 17.19 -1.21 0.97
CA ALA A 98 17.95 -1.37 -0.29
C ALA A 98 17.06 -1.46 -1.55
N SER A 99 15.74 -1.38 -1.42
CA SER A 99 14.81 -1.39 -2.54
C SER A 99 14.48 0.03 -2.97
N LYS A 100 14.60 0.29 -4.27
CA LYS A 100 14.24 1.55 -4.92
C LYS A 100 13.14 1.26 -5.92
N VAL A 101 12.06 2.01 -5.88
CA VAL A 101 10.95 1.88 -6.83
C VAL A 101 10.81 3.16 -7.63
N TYR A 102 10.53 2.99 -8.90
CA TYR A 102 10.15 4.06 -9.81
C TYR A 102 8.78 3.73 -10.37
N MET A 103 7.87 4.67 -10.32
CA MET A 103 6.52 4.55 -10.83
C MET A 103 6.20 5.78 -11.68
N GLN A 104 5.61 5.56 -12.85
CA GLN A 104 5.28 6.60 -13.82
C GLN A 104 3.84 6.41 -14.28
N PRO A 105 3.06 7.49 -14.41
CA PRO A 105 1.73 7.41 -15.02
C PRO A 105 1.84 6.93 -16.46
N ALA A 106 0.81 6.25 -16.93
CA ALA A 106 0.73 5.74 -18.28
C ALA A 106 -0.64 6.06 -18.89
N SER A 107 -0.70 6.07 -20.23
CA SER A 107 -1.93 6.29 -20.99
C SER A 107 -2.93 5.15 -20.77
N GLU A 108 -4.17 5.44 -20.98
CA GLU A 108 -5.25 4.47 -20.91
C GLU A 108 -4.99 3.29 -21.86
N GLY A 109 -5.28 2.08 -21.39
CA GLY A 109 -5.02 0.83 -22.14
C GLY A 109 -3.62 0.23 -21.92
N THR A 110 -2.69 0.92 -21.25
CA THR A 110 -1.36 0.37 -20.94
C THR A 110 -1.42 -0.78 -19.94
N GLY A 111 -2.34 -0.73 -18.99
CA GLY A 111 -2.43 -1.69 -17.90
C GLY A 111 -1.37 -1.50 -16.82
N VAL A 112 -1.32 -2.41 -15.86
CA VAL A 112 -0.35 -2.36 -14.75
C VAL A 112 0.91 -3.12 -15.14
N ILE A 113 1.96 -2.40 -15.55
CA ILE A 113 3.27 -2.96 -15.86
C ILE A 113 4.19 -2.76 -14.66
N ALA A 114 4.23 -3.76 -13.77
CA ALA A 114 4.97 -3.71 -12.51
C ALA A 114 5.42 -5.10 -12.07
N GLY A 115 6.47 -5.17 -11.25
CA GLY A 115 6.89 -6.39 -10.58
C GLY A 115 5.82 -6.89 -9.59
N GLY A 116 5.75 -8.22 -9.35
CA GLY A 116 4.64 -8.85 -8.62
C GLY A 116 4.27 -8.20 -7.28
N ALA A 117 5.25 -7.84 -6.46
CA ALA A 117 4.99 -7.17 -5.18
C ALA A 117 4.43 -5.75 -5.35
N MET A 118 4.94 -4.97 -6.32
CA MET A 118 4.42 -3.65 -6.66
C MET A 118 3.04 -3.74 -7.28
N ARG A 119 2.85 -4.69 -8.23
CA ARG A 119 1.58 -4.93 -8.90
C ARG A 119 0.44 -5.17 -7.91
N SER A 120 0.69 -5.99 -6.88
CA SER A 120 -0.31 -6.27 -5.84
C SER A 120 -0.77 -5.00 -5.11
N VAL A 121 0.13 -4.07 -4.85
CA VAL A 121 -0.21 -2.79 -4.19
C VAL A 121 -0.98 -1.88 -5.15
N LEU A 122 -0.51 -1.74 -6.38
CA LEU A 122 -1.08 -0.83 -7.39
C LEU A 122 -2.49 -1.26 -7.83
N GLU A 123 -2.69 -2.55 -8.10
CA GLU A 123 -4.02 -3.09 -8.45
C GLU A 123 -5.04 -2.87 -7.32
N LEU A 124 -4.67 -3.17 -6.07
CA LEU A 124 -5.55 -3.00 -4.93
C LEU A 124 -5.78 -1.52 -4.55
N ALA A 125 -4.86 -0.63 -4.92
CA ALA A 125 -5.07 0.80 -4.81
C ALA A 125 -6.05 1.36 -5.87
N GLY A 126 -6.36 0.59 -6.93
CA GLY A 126 -7.22 1.04 -8.03
C GLY A 126 -6.45 1.72 -9.16
N VAL A 127 -5.14 1.48 -9.25
CA VAL A 127 -4.34 1.94 -10.39
C VAL A 127 -4.52 0.97 -11.55
N HIS A 128 -4.97 1.47 -12.69
CA HIS A 128 -5.21 0.67 -13.90
C HIS A 128 -4.11 0.82 -14.93
N ASN A 129 -3.45 1.99 -14.99
CA ASN A 129 -2.43 2.29 -16.00
C ASN A 129 -1.18 2.86 -15.34
N VAL A 130 -0.08 2.11 -15.38
CA VAL A 130 1.18 2.51 -14.74
C VAL A 130 2.36 1.74 -15.31
N LEU A 131 3.49 2.42 -15.45
CA LEU A 131 4.80 1.82 -15.69
C LEU A 131 5.61 1.89 -14.41
N ALA A 132 6.04 0.74 -13.89
CA ALA A 132 6.76 0.68 -12.64
C ALA A 132 7.93 -0.31 -12.67
N LYS A 133 9.04 0.09 -12.07
CA LYS A 133 10.26 -0.73 -12.00
C LYS A 133 10.86 -0.69 -10.60
N CYS A 134 11.27 -1.86 -10.13
CA CYS A 134 12.06 -1.99 -8.91
C CYS A 134 13.55 -2.10 -9.26
N TYR A 135 14.38 -1.32 -8.57
CA TYR A 135 15.84 -1.35 -8.65
C TYR A 135 16.44 -1.75 -7.29
N GLY A 136 17.63 -2.33 -7.32
CA GLY A 136 18.30 -2.80 -6.12
C GLY A 136 17.69 -4.09 -5.59
N SER A 137 17.42 -4.14 -4.30
CA SER A 137 16.86 -5.35 -3.67
C SER A 137 15.41 -5.58 -4.10
N THR A 138 15.11 -6.83 -4.47
CA THR A 138 13.76 -7.29 -4.83
C THR A 138 13.02 -7.93 -3.65
N ASN A 139 13.50 -7.77 -2.41
CA ASN A 139 12.81 -8.28 -1.23
C ASN A 139 11.37 -7.75 -1.18
N PRO A 140 10.33 -8.62 -1.26
CA PRO A 140 8.94 -8.21 -1.36
C PRO A 140 8.47 -7.28 -0.25
N VAL A 141 8.96 -7.48 0.97
CA VAL A 141 8.62 -6.61 2.11
C VAL A 141 9.09 -5.18 1.87
N ASN A 142 10.35 -5.01 1.45
CA ASN A 142 10.90 -3.68 1.19
C ASN A 142 10.27 -3.03 -0.04
N VAL A 143 10.01 -3.83 -1.09
CA VAL A 143 9.36 -3.34 -2.32
C VAL A 143 7.94 -2.84 -2.03
N VAL A 144 7.13 -3.60 -1.27
CA VAL A 144 5.78 -3.17 -0.86
C VAL A 144 5.85 -1.88 -0.06
N GLN A 145 6.77 -1.79 0.92
CA GLN A 145 6.93 -0.58 1.74
C GLN A 145 7.40 0.63 0.92
N ALA A 146 8.34 0.43 -0.01
CA ALA A 146 8.79 1.50 -0.91
C ALA A 146 7.66 2.00 -1.82
N THR A 147 6.88 1.08 -2.42
CA THR A 147 5.73 1.41 -3.25
C THR A 147 4.67 2.17 -2.46
N PHE A 148 4.34 1.67 -1.28
CA PHE A 148 3.38 2.29 -0.38
C PHE A 148 3.82 3.69 0.06
N LYS A 149 5.10 3.86 0.37
CA LYS A 149 5.68 5.17 0.68
C LYS A 149 5.54 6.13 -0.49
N GLY A 150 5.89 5.70 -1.71
CA GLY A 150 5.73 6.52 -2.91
C GLY A 150 4.29 6.97 -3.12
N LEU A 151 3.33 6.06 -2.99
CA LEU A 151 1.91 6.39 -3.14
C LEU A 151 1.41 7.36 -2.07
N ARG A 152 1.85 7.20 -0.82
CA ARG A 152 1.45 8.07 0.30
C ARG A 152 2.05 9.47 0.19
N ASP A 153 3.28 9.56 -0.31
CA ASP A 153 4.03 10.82 -0.42
C ASP A 153 3.60 11.65 -1.66
N MET A 154 2.70 11.12 -2.50
CA MET A 154 2.08 11.87 -3.60
C MET A 154 1.13 12.94 -3.06
N SER A 155 1.26 14.15 -3.59
CA SER A 155 0.38 15.28 -3.28
C SER A 155 -0.54 15.57 -4.45
N SER A 156 -1.80 15.92 -4.19
CA SER A 156 -2.71 16.42 -5.24
C SER A 156 -2.34 17.84 -5.64
N PRO A 157 -2.74 18.29 -6.84
CA PRO A 157 -2.60 19.71 -7.21
C PRO A 157 -3.30 20.65 -6.21
N GLU A 158 -4.43 20.22 -5.65
CA GLU A 158 -5.19 20.94 -4.63
C GLU A 158 -4.40 21.10 -3.32
N ASP A 159 -3.72 20.02 -2.86
CA ASP A 159 -2.87 20.06 -1.67
C ASP A 159 -1.67 21.00 -1.87
N VAL A 160 -1.11 21.03 -3.09
CA VAL A 160 0.00 21.91 -3.45
C VAL A 160 -0.49 23.36 -3.53
N ALA A 161 -1.65 23.60 -4.12
CA ALA A 161 -2.30 24.90 -4.21
C ALA A 161 -2.55 25.50 -2.82
N ALA A 162 -3.18 24.72 -1.94
CA ALA A 162 -3.43 25.12 -0.56
C ALA A 162 -2.14 25.48 0.19
N ARG A 163 -1.07 24.71 -0.04
CA ARG A 163 0.23 24.91 0.61
C ARG A 163 0.97 26.15 0.12
N ARG A 164 0.78 26.51 -1.17
CA ARG A 164 1.42 27.68 -1.81
C ARG A 164 0.56 28.93 -1.78
N GLY A 165 -0.73 28.83 -1.43
CA GLY A 165 -1.68 29.93 -1.46
C GLY A 165 -2.03 30.42 -2.87
N LEU A 166 -1.93 29.53 -3.87
CA LEU A 166 -2.22 29.76 -5.29
C LEU A 166 -3.49 29.03 -5.71
N SER A 167 -4.07 29.41 -6.84
CA SER A 167 -5.15 28.65 -7.46
C SER A 167 -4.61 27.38 -8.13
N VAL A 168 -5.47 26.35 -8.31
CA VAL A 168 -5.09 25.11 -9.00
C VAL A 168 -4.70 25.39 -10.45
N GLU A 169 -5.36 26.34 -11.10
CA GLU A 169 -5.09 26.75 -12.48
C GLU A 169 -3.68 27.36 -12.64
N GLU A 170 -3.24 28.18 -11.68
CA GLU A 170 -1.89 28.75 -11.66
C GLU A 170 -0.78 27.72 -11.41
N ILE A 171 -1.10 26.57 -10.84
CA ILE A 171 -0.13 25.49 -10.62
C ILE A 171 0.00 24.57 -11.83
N LEU A 172 -1.09 24.43 -12.61
CA LEU A 172 -1.14 23.56 -13.78
C LEU A 172 -0.72 24.28 -15.07
N SER A 173 -0.65 25.62 -15.04
CA SER A 173 -0.13 26.44 -16.14
C SER A 173 1.40 26.40 -16.18
#